data_91ab541f2cabf8d756271950b38190de
#
_entry.id   91ab541f2cabf8d756271950b38190de
#
_cell.length_a   1.000
_cell.length_b   1.000
_cell.length_c   1.000
_cell.angle_alpha   90.00
_cell.angle_beta   90.00
_cell.angle_gamma   90.00
#
_symmetry.space_group_name_H-M   'P 1'
#
loop_
_entity.id
_entity.type
_entity.pdbx_description
1 polymer ?
#
loop_
_entity_poly.entity_id
_entity_poly.type
_entity_poly.pdbx_seq_one_letter_code
_entity_poly.pdbx_strand_id
1 'polypeptide(L)'
;RSLSCAEQFRAMAFAQLTGRESLRDIEASLSANSTKLYAMGFRSAVRRSTLADANESRDWRIWSDLAAVLIRRARKLYASDSLGIELDNTVYALDSSTVDLCLSLFDWAPFRSTKAAIKLHTLLDLRGAIPAFIHISDGKMGDVNVLDMLSFEAGAFYVMDRGYLDFTRLHGLH
;
A
#
# COMPACT_ATOMS: atom_id res chain seq x y z
N ARG A 1 -15.24 24.76 6.89
CA ARG A 1 -15.42 23.82 5.75
C ARG A 1 -14.59 22.57 6.02
N SER A 2 -15.21 21.41 6.05
CA SER A 2 -14.48 20.14 6.25
C SER A 2 -13.75 19.72 4.97
N LEU A 3 -12.56 19.18 5.10
CA LEU A 3 -11.79 18.54 4.01
C LEU A 3 -12.59 17.32 3.50
N SER A 4 -12.91 17.25 2.21
CA SER A 4 -13.61 16.09 1.66
C SER A 4 -12.66 14.88 1.53
N CYS A 5 -13.20 13.64 1.45
CA CYS A 5 -12.36 12.44 1.21
C CYS A 5 -11.59 12.55 -0.12
N ALA A 6 -12.20 13.15 -1.14
CA ALA A 6 -11.54 13.37 -2.42
C ALA A 6 -10.36 14.37 -2.32
N GLU A 7 -10.49 15.42 -1.51
CA GLU A 7 -9.39 16.37 -1.28
C GLU A 7 -8.29 15.73 -0.44
N GLN A 8 -8.64 14.92 0.58
CA GLN A 8 -7.66 14.15 1.34
C GLN A 8 -6.89 13.20 0.42
N PHE A 9 -7.58 12.42 -0.41
CA PHE A 9 -6.94 11.53 -1.39
C PHE A 9 -5.96 12.31 -2.29
N ARG A 10 -6.39 13.45 -2.85
CA ARG A 10 -5.52 14.28 -3.70
C ARG A 10 -4.29 14.79 -2.96
N ALA A 11 -4.44 15.21 -1.70
CA ALA A 11 -3.31 15.66 -0.89
C ALA A 11 -2.31 14.54 -0.62
N MET A 12 -2.80 13.34 -0.28
CA MET A 12 -1.95 12.17 -0.04
C MET A 12 -1.33 11.65 -1.34
N ALA A 13 -2.07 11.61 -2.46
CA ALA A 13 -1.54 11.26 -3.78
C ALA A 13 -0.48 12.26 -4.25
N PHE A 14 -0.72 13.55 -4.08
CA PHE A 14 0.28 14.60 -4.34
C PHE A 14 1.56 14.36 -3.53
N ALA A 15 1.43 14.01 -2.25
CA ALA A 15 2.56 13.70 -1.39
C ALA A 15 3.40 12.55 -1.93
N GLN A 16 2.76 11.44 -2.30
CA GLN A 16 3.44 10.27 -2.85
C GLN A 16 4.12 10.56 -4.18
N LEU A 17 3.44 11.24 -5.10
CA LEU A 17 3.97 11.57 -6.43
C LEU A 17 5.09 12.60 -6.40
N THR A 18 5.21 13.39 -5.33
CA THR A 18 6.22 14.45 -5.19
C THR A 18 7.23 14.20 -4.08
N GLY A 19 7.23 13.00 -3.47
CA GLY A 19 8.18 12.60 -2.44
C GLY A 19 8.09 13.45 -1.17
N ARG A 20 6.87 13.79 -0.69
CA ARG A 20 6.68 14.53 0.57
C ARG A 20 6.69 13.57 1.75
N GLU A 21 7.47 13.88 2.76
CA GLU A 21 7.71 12.97 3.89
C GLU A 21 6.87 13.31 5.14
N SER A 22 6.23 14.48 5.19
CA SER A 22 5.44 14.89 6.34
C SER A 22 4.21 15.72 5.96
N LEU A 23 3.20 15.72 6.85
CA LEU A 23 2.01 16.56 6.67
C LEU A 23 2.35 18.05 6.62
N ARG A 24 3.43 18.48 7.29
CA ARG A 24 3.93 19.86 7.24
C ARG A 24 4.50 20.19 5.87
N ASP A 25 5.25 19.27 5.29
CA ASP A 25 5.81 19.42 3.95
C ASP A 25 4.71 19.43 2.88
N ILE A 26 3.67 18.59 3.05
CA ILE A 26 2.48 18.61 2.18
C ILE A 26 1.81 20.00 2.23
N GLU A 27 1.52 20.52 3.43
CA GLU A 27 0.92 21.85 3.59
C GLU A 27 1.79 22.95 2.94
N ALA A 28 3.08 22.96 3.20
CA ALA A 28 4.02 23.94 2.64
C ALA A 28 4.04 23.89 1.12
N SER A 29 4.16 22.68 0.56
CA SER A 29 4.21 22.47 -0.89
C SER A 29 2.91 22.84 -1.61
N LEU A 30 1.76 22.48 -1.05
CA LEU A 30 0.46 22.89 -1.57
C LEU A 30 0.26 24.39 -1.45
N SER A 31 0.68 25.02 -0.35
CA SER A 31 0.59 26.47 -0.14
C SER A 31 1.45 27.26 -1.13
N ALA A 32 2.66 26.76 -1.45
CA ALA A 32 3.53 27.34 -2.47
C ALA A 32 2.90 27.30 -3.88
N ASN A 33 1.97 26.36 -4.11
CA ASN A 33 1.22 26.21 -5.36
C ASN A 33 -0.22 26.72 -5.25
N SER A 34 -0.49 27.71 -4.41
CA SER A 34 -1.84 28.16 -4.07
C SER A 34 -2.70 28.54 -5.28
N THR A 35 -2.11 29.12 -6.33
CA THR A 35 -2.81 29.47 -7.58
C THR A 35 -3.27 28.26 -8.39
N LYS A 36 -2.65 27.08 -8.18
CA LYS A 36 -2.97 25.83 -8.89
C LYS A 36 -3.93 24.94 -8.12
N LEU A 37 -4.21 25.22 -6.85
CA LEU A 37 -5.03 24.36 -5.99
C LEU A 37 -6.40 24.06 -6.59
N TYR A 38 -7.07 25.05 -7.17
CA TYR A 38 -8.36 24.85 -7.80
C TYR A 38 -8.30 23.89 -8.99
N ALA A 39 -7.30 24.05 -9.86
CA ALA A 39 -7.08 23.15 -10.98
C ALA A 39 -6.72 21.72 -10.53
N MET A 40 -6.06 21.59 -9.38
CA MET A 40 -5.78 20.29 -8.73
C MET A 40 -7.02 19.70 -8.01
N GLY A 41 -8.15 20.39 -8.02
CA GLY A 41 -9.41 19.97 -7.44
C GLY A 41 -9.56 20.23 -5.94
N PHE A 42 -8.76 21.15 -5.38
CA PHE A 42 -8.94 21.63 -4.01
C PHE A 42 -9.84 22.88 -3.99
N ARG A 43 -10.79 22.93 -3.06
CA ARG A 43 -11.70 24.07 -2.89
C ARG A 43 -11.12 25.18 -2.01
N SER A 44 -10.08 24.85 -1.25
CA SER A 44 -9.41 25.77 -0.33
C SER A 44 -8.01 25.25 0.02
N ALA A 45 -7.22 26.08 0.72
CA ALA A 45 -5.94 25.66 1.26
C ALA A 45 -6.08 24.44 2.19
N VAL A 46 -5.20 23.47 2.05
CA VAL A 46 -5.14 22.27 2.89
C VAL A 46 -4.24 22.55 4.09
N ARG A 47 -4.81 22.48 5.28
CA ARG A 47 -4.07 22.67 6.52
C ARG A 47 -3.62 21.33 7.10
N ARG A 48 -2.41 21.33 7.65
CA ARG A 48 -1.81 20.15 8.30
C ARG A 48 -2.72 19.54 9.36
N SER A 49 -3.29 20.37 10.24
CA SER A 49 -4.18 19.88 11.30
C SER A 49 -5.44 19.21 10.72
N THR A 50 -6.06 19.85 9.73
CA THR A 50 -7.26 19.28 9.08
C THR A 50 -6.93 17.95 8.37
N LEU A 51 -5.75 17.83 7.79
CA LEU A 51 -5.30 16.59 7.14
C LEU A 51 -5.01 15.51 8.19
N ALA A 52 -4.40 15.88 9.32
CA ALA A 52 -4.17 14.98 10.44
C ALA A 52 -5.49 14.44 11.02
N ASP A 53 -6.42 15.34 11.34
CA ASP A 53 -7.75 14.98 11.86
C ASP A 53 -8.51 14.05 10.89
N ALA A 54 -8.39 14.32 9.59
CA ALA A 54 -9.01 13.47 8.57
C ALA A 54 -8.35 12.08 8.48
N ASN A 55 -7.04 11.98 8.65
CA ASN A 55 -6.33 10.69 8.67
C ASN A 55 -6.64 9.87 9.93
N GLU A 56 -6.84 10.54 11.08
CA GLU A 56 -7.14 9.89 12.34
C GLU A 56 -8.61 9.43 12.43
N SER A 57 -9.55 10.28 12.01
CA SER A 57 -10.98 10.06 12.24
C SER A 57 -11.67 9.22 11.18
N ARG A 58 -11.11 9.12 9.97
CA ARG A 58 -11.76 8.42 8.86
C ARG A 58 -11.42 6.95 8.85
N ASP A 59 -12.42 6.13 8.51
CA ASP A 59 -12.25 4.69 8.37
C ASP A 59 -11.26 4.37 7.24
N TRP A 60 -10.24 3.58 7.54
CA TRP A 60 -9.21 3.17 6.60
C TRP A 60 -9.76 2.34 5.42
N ARG A 61 -10.94 1.70 5.60
CA ARG A 61 -11.59 0.91 4.54
C ARG A 61 -11.93 1.74 3.31
N ILE A 62 -12.13 3.05 3.46
CA ILE A 62 -12.31 3.96 2.31
C ILE A 62 -11.12 3.84 1.33
N TRP A 63 -9.91 3.75 1.86
CA TRP A 63 -8.69 3.63 1.07
C TRP A 63 -8.48 2.23 0.53
N SER A 64 -8.79 1.22 1.31
CA SER A 64 -8.75 -0.18 0.90
C SER A 64 -9.70 -0.45 -0.27
N ASP A 65 -10.93 0.02 -0.19
CA ASP A 65 -11.93 -0.13 -1.25
C ASP A 65 -11.53 0.62 -2.52
N LEU A 66 -11.00 1.84 -2.37
CA LEU A 66 -10.47 2.61 -3.50
C LEU A 66 -9.29 1.89 -4.16
N ALA A 67 -8.35 1.38 -3.37
CA ALA A 67 -7.21 0.61 -3.86
C ALA A 67 -7.68 -0.62 -4.65
N ALA A 68 -8.66 -1.36 -4.13
CA ALA A 68 -9.23 -2.53 -4.82
C ALA A 68 -9.87 -2.16 -6.18
N VAL A 69 -10.53 -1.00 -6.27
CA VAL A 69 -11.07 -0.50 -7.56
C VAL A 69 -9.96 -0.14 -8.53
N LEU A 70 -8.93 0.56 -8.06
CA LEU A 70 -7.79 0.98 -8.90
C LEU A 70 -6.99 -0.21 -9.39
N ILE A 71 -6.71 -1.20 -8.52
CA ILE A 71 -6.03 -2.44 -8.86
C ILE A 71 -6.77 -3.19 -9.98
N ARG A 72 -8.10 -3.37 -9.83
CA ARG A 72 -8.90 -4.03 -10.88
C ARG A 72 -8.85 -3.30 -12.22
N ARG A 73 -8.82 -1.98 -12.22
CA ARG A 73 -8.69 -1.18 -13.45
C ARG A 73 -7.29 -1.31 -14.05
N ALA A 74 -6.26 -1.18 -13.22
CA ALA A 74 -4.87 -1.28 -13.64
C ALA A 74 -4.58 -2.65 -14.25
N ARG A 75 -4.97 -3.75 -13.60
CA ARG A 75 -4.78 -5.11 -14.14
C ARG A 75 -5.38 -5.29 -15.54
N LYS A 76 -6.53 -4.67 -15.82
CA LYS A 76 -7.12 -4.70 -17.18
C LYS A 76 -6.30 -3.91 -18.20
N LEU A 77 -5.73 -2.77 -17.81
CA LEU A 77 -4.92 -1.93 -18.70
C LEU A 77 -3.59 -2.59 -19.05
N TYR A 78 -3.00 -3.31 -18.12
CA TYR A 78 -1.67 -3.94 -18.27
C TYR A 78 -1.74 -5.44 -18.62
N ALA A 79 -2.94 -5.99 -18.87
CA ALA A 79 -3.12 -7.42 -19.13
C ALA A 79 -2.35 -7.94 -20.35
N SER A 80 -2.08 -7.08 -21.33
CA SER A 80 -1.32 -7.40 -22.54
C SER A 80 0.13 -6.95 -22.51
N ASP A 81 0.59 -6.34 -21.41
CA ASP A 81 1.97 -5.89 -21.32
C ASP A 81 2.94 -7.07 -21.27
N SER A 82 4.06 -6.93 -21.95
CA SER A 82 5.13 -7.92 -21.91
C SER A 82 5.90 -7.82 -20.60
N LEU A 83 6.24 -8.97 -20.02
CA LEU A 83 7.18 -9.05 -18.89
C LEU A 83 8.63 -8.76 -19.30
N GLY A 84 8.94 -8.63 -20.60
CA GLY A 84 10.29 -8.50 -21.11
C GLY A 84 11.10 -9.80 -21.08
N ILE A 85 10.46 -10.92 -20.75
CA ILE A 85 11.00 -12.27 -20.75
C ILE A 85 10.06 -13.19 -21.53
N GLU A 86 10.60 -14.27 -22.10
CA GLU A 86 9.83 -15.27 -22.87
C GLU A 86 9.06 -16.21 -21.91
N LEU A 87 8.07 -15.66 -21.20
CA LEU A 87 7.15 -16.41 -20.33
C LEU A 87 5.72 -15.99 -20.62
N ASP A 88 4.89 -16.96 -20.99
CA ASP A 88 3.44 -16.76 -21.21
C ASP A 88 2.65 -16.76 -19.90
N ASN A 89 3.20 -17.41 -18.86
CA ASN A 89 2.58 -17.55 -17.56
C ASN A 89 2.63 -16.26 -16.74
N THR A 90 1.66 -16.09 -15.85
CA THR A 90 1.69 -15.00 -14.87
C THR A 90 2.87 -15.20 -13.91
N VAL A 91 3.56 -14.11 -13.60
CA VAL A 91 4.66 -14.10 -12.62
C VAL A 91 4.31 -13.15 -11.49
N TYR A 92 4.33 -13.67 -10.28
CA TYR A 92 4.09 -12.91 -9.06
C TYR A 92 5.37 -12.79 -8.24
N ALA A 93 5.56 -11.62 -7.60
CA ALA A 93 6.57 -11.44 -6.57
C ALA A 93 5.88 -11.21 -5.22
N LEU A 94 6.27 -11.98 -4.20
CA LEU A 94 5.78 -11.84 -2.83
C LEU A 94 6.90 -11.29 -1.94
N ASP A 95 6.61 -10.18 -1.27
CA ASP A 95 7.53 -9.57 -0.32
C ASP A 95 6.78 -8.91 0.84
N SER A 96 7.49 -8.64 1.93
CA SER A 96 6.97 -7.90 3.07
C SER A 96 7.85 -6.69 3.38
N SER A 97 7.20 -5.53 3.56
CA SER A 97 7.86 -4.32 4.02
C SER A 97 7.47 -4.03 5.46
N THR A 98 8.46 -3.81 6.32
CA THR A 98 8.22 -3.41 7.71
C THR A 98 8.15 -1.89 7.81
N VAL A 99 7.07 -1.38 8.40
CA VAL A 99 6.87 0.04 8.67
C VAL A 99 6.96 0.27 10.18
N ASP A 100 7.99 0.99 10.62
CA ASP A 100 8.17 1.36 12.03
C ASP A 100 7.09 2.37 12.45
N LEU A 101 6.50 2.15 13.62
CA LEU A 101 5.47 2.99 14.22
C LEU A 101 5.92 3.48 15.61
N CYS A 102 5.35 4.60 16.05
CA CYS A 102 5.55 5.08 17.41
C CYS A 102 4.74 4.23 18.41
N LEU A 103 5.40 3.51 19.30
CA LEU A 103 4.75 2.60 20.25
C LEU A 103 3.71 3.31 21.15
N SER A 104 3.94 4.57 21.53
CA SER A 104 3.01 5.33 22.37
C SER A 104 1.69 5.68 21.68
N LEU A 105 1.64 5.59 20.35
CA LEU A 105 0.44 5.86 19.54
C LEU A 105 -0.16 4.58 18.96
N PHE A 106 0.61 3.49 18.91
CA PHE A 106 0.24 2.22 18.28
C PHE A 106 0.56 1.04 19.20
N ASP A 107 0.00 1.05 20.41
CA ASP A 107 0.18 0.03 21.44
C ASP A 107 -0.35 -1.35 21.02
N TRP A 108 -1.31 -1.39 20.09
CA TRP A 108 -1.88 -2.60 19.51
C TRP A 108 -0.93 -3.35 18.55
N ALA A 109 0.14 -2.68 18.09
CA ALA A 109 1.11 -3.25 17.13
C ALA A 109 2.53 -3.39 17.73
N PRO A 110 2.71 -4.03 18.91
CA PRO A 110 4.03 -4.12 19.54
C PRO A 110 4.94 -5.02 18.71
N PHE A 111 6.13 -4.52 18.34
CA PHE A 111 7.14 -5.27 17.61
C PHE A 111 8.31 -5.68 18.51
N ARG A 112 8.84 -4.71 19.28
CA ARG A 112 9.89 -4.91 20.29
C ARG A 112 9.50 -4.15 21.54
N SER A 113 10.25 -4.32 22.63
CA SER A 113 9.97 -3.65 23.92
C SER A 113 9.83 -2.12 23.83
N THR A 114 10.46 -1.50 22.81
CA THR A 114 10.50 -0.04 22.62
C THR A 114 9.93 0.42 21.28
N LYS A 115 9.43 -0.50 20.43
CA LYS A 115 8.97 -0.18 19.08
C LYS A 115 7.65 -0.86 18.76
N ALA A 116 6.79 -0.14 18.04
CA ALA A 116 5.69 -0.70 17.30
C ALA A 116 6.07 -0.81 15.82
N ALA A 117 5.54 -1.80 15.13
CA ALA A 117 5.68 -1.93 13.68
C ALA A 117 4.51 -2.70 13.10
N ILE A 118 4.19 -2.40 11.86
CA ILE A 118 3.34 -3.22 11.01
C ILE A 118 4.15 -3.80 9.86
N LYS A 119 3.71 -4.93 9.33
CA LYS A 119 4.20 -5.48 8.07
C LYS A 119 3.16 -5.33 6.99
N LEU A 120 3.58 -4.85 5.85
CA LEU A 120 2.80 -4.78 4.62
C LEU A 120 3.26 -5.92 3.71
N HIS A 121 2.48 -6.99 3.66
CA HIS A 121 2.72 -8.11 2.75
C HIS A 121 2.07 -7.82 1.41
N THR A 122 2.83 -7.88 0.34
CA THR A 122 2.36 -7.55 -1.00
C THR A 122 2.70 -8.68 -1.96
N LEU A 123 1.68 -9.21 -2.63
CA LEU A 123 1.85 -10.04 -3.82
C LEU A 123 1.70 -9.12 -5.04
N LEU A 124 2.75 -8.97 -5.80
CA LEU A 124 2.82 -8.11 -6.95
C LEU A 124 2.71 -8.95 -8.24
N ASP A 125 1.73 -8.66 -9.09
CA ASP A 125 1.73 -9.13 -10.47
C ASP A 125 2.80 -8.34 -11.22
N LEU A 126 3.84 -9.01 -11.69
CA LEU A 126 4.97 -8.35 -12.36
C LEU A 126 4.58 -7.77 -13.72
N ARG A 127 3.47 -8.19 -14.29
CA ARG A 127 2.88 -7.58 -15.47
C ARG A 127 2.24 -6.24 -15.08
N GLY A 128 2.94 -5.16 -15.36
CA GLY A 128 2.55 -3.81 -14.99
C GLY A 128 2.88 -3.44 -13.54
N ALA A 129 3.56 -4.31 -12.76
CA ALA A 129 3.92 -4.10 -11.36
C ALA A 129 2.72 -3.71 -10.48
N ILE A 130 1.61 -4.47 -10.58
CA ILE A 130 0.35 -4.15 -9.93
C ILE A 130 0.11 -5.09 -8.74
N PRO A 131 -0.23 -4.59 -7.54
CA PRO A 131 -0.59 -5.44 -6.41
C PRO A 131 -1.78 -6.35 -6.75
N ALA A 132 -1.62 -7.66 -6.55
CA ALA A 132 -2.68 -8.66 -6.66
C ALA A 132 -3.29 -8.98 -5.28
N PHE A 133 -2.48 -8.86 -4.22
CA PHE A 133 -2.89 -9.07 -2.84
C PHE A 133 -2.09 -8.12 -1.94
N ILE A 134 -2.77 -7.56 -0.93
CA ILE A 134 -2.16 -6.73 0.11
C ILE A 134 -2.73 -7.18 1.45
N HIS A 135 -1.86 -7.46 2.41
CA HIS A 135 -2.23 -7.76 3.79
C HIS A 135 -1.38 -6.96 4.76
N ILE A 136 -2.01 -6.38 5.77
CA ILE A 136 -1.33 -5.65 6.83
C ILE A 136 -1.44 -6.47 8.10
N SER A 137 -0.29 -6.79 8.69
CA SER A 137 -0.20 -7.51 9.97
C SER A 137 0.59 -6.69 11.00
N ASP A 138 0.58 -7.14 12.23
CA ASP A 138 1.56 -6.66 13.21
C ASP A 138 2.99 -7.06 12.80
N GLY A 139 3.98 -6.38 13.37
CA GLY A 139 5.38 -6.62 13.03
C GLY A 139 5.91 -8.00 13.46
N LYS A 140 5.18 -8.74 14.30
CA LYS A 140 5.58 -10.05 14.81
C LYS A 140 5.17 -11.21 13.91
N MET A 141 4.21 -11.01 13.03
CA MET A 141 3.78 -12.05 12.09
C MET A 141 4.96 -12.54 11.25
N GLY A 142 5.22 -13.84 11.26
CA GLY A 142 6.22 -14.45 10.38
C GLY A 142 5.77 -14.36 8.92
N ASP A 143 6.68 -13.97 8.02
CA ASP A 143 6.35 -13.75 6.61
C ASP A 143 5.74 -14.97 5.95
N VAL A 144 6.23 -16.15 6.29
CA VAL A 144 5.74 -17.43 5.77
C VAL A 144 4.26 -17.68 6.04
N ASN A 145 3.69 -17.10 7.10
CA ASN A 145 2.28 -17.29 7.44
C ASN A 145 1.32 -16.63 6.45
N VAL A 146 1.79 -15.69 5.65
CA VAL A 146 0.95 -15.06 4.61
C VAL A 146 0.62 -16.05 3.49
N LEU A 147 1.43 -17.11 3.30
CA LEU A 147 1.17 -18.14 2.30
C LEU A 147 -0.17 -18.85 2.53
N ASP A 148 -0.60 -18.97 3.80
CA ASP A 148 -1.88 -19.59 4.17
C ASP A 148 -3.09 -18.74 3.78
N MET A 149 -2.88 -17.46 3.45
CA MET A 149 -3.92 -16.49 3.07
C MET A 149 -4.02 -16.30 1.54
N LEU A 150 -3.05 -16.82 0.79
CA LEU A 150 -3.00 -16.65 -0.65
C LEU A 150 -3.82 -17.71 -1.37
N SER A 151 -4.52 -17.26 -2.41
CA SER A 151 -5.09 -18.17 -3.41
C SER A 151 -4.11 -18.25 -4.56
N PHE A 152 -3.44 -19.39 -4.69
CA PHE A 152 -2.45 -19.60 -5.73
C PHE A 152 -3.13 -19.88 -7.08
N GLU A 153 -2.63 -19.22 -8.12
CA GLU A 153 -3.07 -19.43 -9.50
C GLU A 153 -2.31 -20.61 -10.12
N ALA A 154 -3.02 -21.60 -10.61
CA ALA A 154 -2.41 -22.75 -11.25
C ALA A 154 -1.60 -22.35 -12.48
N GLY A 155 -0.36 -22.83 -12.56
CA GLY A 155 0.57 -22.53 -13.65
C GLY A 155 1.28 -21.19 -13.55
N ALA A 156 1.01 -20.36 -12.54
CA ALA A 156 1.76 -19.13 -12.33
C ALA A 156 3.09 -19.38 -11.61
N PHE A 157 4.05 -18.50 -11.84
CA PHE A 157 5.31 -18.49 -11.12
C PHE A 157 5.22 -17.53 -9.93
N TYR A 158 5.77 -17.96 -8.78
CA TYR A 158 5.84 -17.15 -7.56
C TYR A 158 7.31 -16.98 -7.16
N VAL A 159 7.77 -15.74 -7.15
CA VAL A 159 9.11 -15.35 -6.72
C VAL A 159 9.00 -14.81 -5.30
N MET A 160 9.75 -15.37 -4.37
CA MET A 160 9.77 -14.96 -2.97
C MET A 160 11.16 -15.18 -2.37
N ASP A 161 11.46 -14.49 -1.29
CA ASP A 161 12.75 -14.66 -0.60
C ASP A 161 12.78 -15.93 0.26
N ARG A 162 13.93 -16.20 0.90
CA ARG A 162 14.13 -17.38 1.74
C ARG A 162 13.31 -17.36 3.02
N GLY A 163 12.80 -16.21 3.45
CA GLY A 163 11.91 -16.06 4.61
C GLY A 163 10.57 -16.78 4.46
N TYR A 164 10.19 -17.08 3.21
CA TYR A 164 8.98 -17.83 2.87
C TYR A 164 9.18 -19.35 2.73
N LEU A 165 10.41 -19.86 2.94
CA LEU A 165 10.69 -21.28 2.80
C LEU A 165 10.06 -22.08 3.94
N ASP A 166 8.99 -22.82 3.62
CA ASP A 166 8.37 -23.83 4.46
C ASP A 166 7.99 -25.03 3.58
N PHE A 167 8.74 -26.11 3.71
CA PHE A 167 8.57 -27.29 2.85
C PHE A 167 7.20 -27.94 2.98
N THR A 168 6.59 -27.88 4.17
CA THR A 168 5.24 -28.44 4.39
C THR A 168 4.20 -27.64 3.61
N ARG A 169 4.26 -26.31 3.68
CA ARG A 169 3.36 -25.42 2.93
C ARG A 169 3.58 -25.54 1.43
N LEU A 170 4.84 -25.52 0.98
CA LEU A 170 5.17 -25.64 -0.44
C LEU A 170 4.73 -26.99 -1.03
N HIS A 171 4.84 -28.08 -0.25
CA HIS A 171 4.32 -29.37 -0.68
C HIS A 171 2.79 -29.39 -0.80
N GLY A 172 2.09 -28.66 0.07
CA GLY A 172 0.64 -28.53 0.03
C GLY A 172 0.09 -27.73 -1.15
N LEU A 173 0.97 -27.00 -1.85
CA LEU A 173 0.61 -26.22 -3.05
C LEU A 173 0.72 -27.04 -4.35
N HIS A 174 1.33 -28.20 -4.28
CA HIS A 174 1.54 -29.12 -5.41
C HIS A 174 0.38 -30.12 -5.50
#